data_803bdffcc09c1e81b62d0a9d6b9a3269
#
_entry.id   803bdffcc09c1e81b62d0a9d6b9a3269
#
_cell.length_a   1.000
_cell.length_b   1.000
_cell.length_c   1.000
_cell.angle_alpha   90.00
_cell.angle_beta   90.00
_cell.angle_gamma   90.00
#
_symmetry.space_group_name_H-M   'P 1'
#
loop_
_entity.id
_entity.type
_entity.pdbx_description
1 polymer ?
#
loop_
_entity_poly.entity_id
_entity_poly.type
_entity_poly.pdbx_seq_one_letter_code
_entity_poly.pdbx_strand_id
1 'polypeptide(L)'
;AAKRDNNPRRVFVVTGDGELAEGSNWEAALVAAHYQLDNLIIINDKNNLQLAGATKEIMNTDPLDEKWRAFGMEVTQCNGNDMAEVVATLERLQPNGKPHVVIANTTKGAGISFIQGRPEWHHRVPKGEEIELALEELKDE
;
A
#
# COMPACT_ATOMS: atom_id res chain seq x y z
N ALA A 1 -0.07 -12.16 -18.37
CA ALA A 1 0.50 -12.00 -19.71
C ALA A 1 2.02 -12.00 -19.67
N ALA A 2 2.70 -11.04 -19.03
CA ALA A 2 4.16 -10.91 -19.09
C ALA A 2 4.94 -12.20 -18.77
N LYS A 3 4.58 -12.87 -17.68
CA LYS A 3 5.23 -14.13 -17.29
C LYS A 3 5.00 -15.25 -18.33
N ARG A 4 3.78 -15.37 -18.85
CA ARG A 4 3.48 -16.36 -19.91
C ARG A 4 4.25 -16.10 -21.21
N ASP A 5 4.49 -14.84 -21.49
CA ASP A 5 5.18 -14.39 -22.70
C ASP A 5 6.72 -14.28 -22.50
N ASN A 6 7.25 -14.78 -21.36
CA ASN A 6 8.66 -14.68 -20.95
C ASN A 6 9.19 -13.24 -20.96
N ASN A 7 8.35 -12.27 -20.66
CA ASN A 7 8.73 -10.87 -20.60
C ASN A 7 9.17 -10.52 -19.17
N PRO A 8 10.37 -9.93 -18.97
CA PRO A 8 10.94 -9.65 -17.64
C PRO A 8 10.27 -8.46 -16.90
N ARG A 9 9.20 -7.94 -17.44
CA ARG A 9 8.47 -6.80 -16.89
C ARG A 9 7.92 -7.10 -15.51
N ARG A 10 8.18 -6.23 -14.55
CA ARG A 10 7.48 -6.23 -13.26
C ARG A 10 6.14 -5.50 -13.38
N VAL A 11 5.17 -5.93 -12.58
CA VAL A 11 3.84 -5.31 -12.49
C VAL A 11 3.65 -4.84 -11.05
N PHE A 12 3.37 -3.57 -10.89
CA PHE A 12 3.13 -2.95 -9.59
C PHE A 12 1.64 -2.63 -9.45
N VAL A 13 1.08 -2.94 -8.29
CA VAL A 13 -0.29 -2.62 -7.90
C VAL A 13 -0.24 -1.94 -6.55
N VAL A 14 -0.88 -0.79 -6.40
CA VAL A 14 -1.02 -0.12 -5.11
C VAL A 14 -2.44 -0.37 -4.61
N THR A 15 -2.57 -0.81 -3.36
CA THR A 15 -3.85 -1.04 -2.68
C THR A 15 -3.87 -0.29 -1.36
N GLY A 16 -5.02 0.26 -1.00
CA GLY A 16 -5.26 0.77 0.35
C GLY A 16 -5.60 -0.36 1.32
N ASP A 17 -5.38 -0.15 2.61
CA ASP A 17 -5.74 -1.14 3.62
C ASP A 17 -7.27 -1.31 3.78
N GLY A 18 -8.05 -0.25 3.60
CA GLY A 18 -9.51 -0.33 3.53
C GLY A 18 -10.02 -1.08 2.30
N GLU A 19 -9.33 -0.97 1.16
CA GLU A 19 -9.65 -1.69 -0.07
C GLU A 19 -9.52 -3.21 0.10
N LEU A 20 -8.66 -3.67 1.01
CA LEU A 20 -8.49 -5.09 1.29
C LEU A 20 -9.68 -5.75 2.00
N ALA A 21 -10.72 -4.99 2.35
CA ALA A 21 -12.03 -5.54 2.73
C ALA A 21 -12.80 -6.12 1.52
N GLU A 22 -12.40 -5.78 0.29
CA GLU A 22 -12.98 -6.34 -0.94
C GLU A 22 -12.48 -7.77 -1.20
N GLY A 23 -13.42 -8.72 -1.36
CA GLY A 23 -13.10 -10.14 -1.55
C GLY A 23 -12.28 -10.44 -2.80
N SER A 24 -12.46 -9.65 -3.88
CA SER A 24 -11.73 -9.79 -5.14
C SER A 24 -10.20 -9.66 -5.00
N ASN A 25 -9.70 -8.92 -4.01
CA ASN A 25 -8.27 -8.85 -3.72
C ASN A 25 -7.71 -10.20 -3.28
N TRP A 26 -8.46 -10.93 -2.46
CA TRP A 26 -8.06 -12.24 -1.95
C TRP A 26 -8.21 -13.34 -3.02
N GLU A 27 -9.21 -13.24 -3.89
CA GLU A 27 -9.33 -14.10 -5.07
C GLU A 27 -8.13 -13.88 -6.01
N ALA A 28 -7.74 -12.63 -6.26
CA ALA A 28 -6.56 -12.30 -7.06
C ALA A 28 -5.26 -12.82 -6.40
N ALA A 29 -5.17 -12.79 -5.07
CA ALA A 29 -4.04 -13.34 -4.33
C ALA A 29 -3.90 -14.85 -4.55
N LEU A 30 -5.01 -15.63 -4.47
CA LEU A 30 -5.01 -17.06 -4.77
C LEU A 30 -4.51 -17.33 -6.18
N VAL A 31 -4.99 -16.59 -7.17
CA VAL A 31 -4.57 -16.71 -8.57
C VAL A 31 -3.10 -16.38 -8.74
N ALA A 32 -2.64 -15.29 -8.13
CA ALA A 32 -1.24 -14.85 -8.22
C ALA A 32 -0.28 -15.89 -7.65
N ALA A 33 -0.60 -16.46 -6.49
CA ALA A 33 0.18 -17.52 -5.86
C ALA A 33 0.17 -18.81 -6.70
N HIS A 34 -1.02 -19.23 -7.18
CA HIS A 34 -1.17 -20.43 -8.01
C HIS A 34 -0.29 -20.38 -9.27
N TYR A 35 -0.29 -19.23 -9.96
CA TYR A 35 0.53 -19.05 -11.16
C TYR A 35 1.96 -18.58 -10.88
N GLN A 36 2.34 -18.52 -9.61
CA GLN A 36 3.68 -18.11 -9.18
C GLN A 36 4.13 -16.78 -9.82
N LEU A 37 3.28 -15.76 -9.76
CA LEU A 37 3.52 -14.47 -10.41
C LEU A 37 4.57 -13.65 -9.65
N ASP A 38 5.82 -14.12 -9.63
CA ASP A 38 6.95 -13.50 -8.94
C ASP A 38 7.42 -12.16 -9.53
N ASN A 39 6.82 -11.75 -10.64
CA ASN A 39 6.93 -10.43 -11.24
C ASN A 39 5.81 -9.46 -10.81
N LEU A 40 4.86 -9.91 -9.96
CA LEU A 40 3.82 -9.07 -9.37
C LEU A 40 4.27 -8.56 -8.01
N ILE A 41 4.23 -7.25 -7.84
CA ILE A 41 4.52 -6.55 -6.59
C ILE A 41 3.27 -5.78 -6.17
N ILE A 42 2.68 -6.13 -5.06
CA ILE A 42 1.56 -5.42 -4.44
C ILE A 42 2.15 -4.50 -3.38
N ILE A 43 1.90 -3.20 -3.47
CA ILE A 43 2.27 -2.22 -2.46
C ILE A 43 0.98 -1.88 -1.71
N ASN A 44 0.92 -2.30 -0.46
CA ASN A 44 -0.22 -2.00 0.40
C ASN A 44 0.06 -0.75 1.23
N ASP A 45 -0.64 0.35 0.91
CA ASP A 45 -0.64 1.58 1.72
C ASP A 45 -1.40 1.32 3.01
N LYS A 46 -0.65 1.01 4.07
CA LYS A 46 -1.21 0.72 5.40
C LYS A 46 -1.16 1.97 6.28
N ASN A 47 -2.19 2.79 6.18
CA ASN A 47 -2.34 4.00 7.00
C ASN A 47 -3.34 3.82 8.16
N ASN A 48 -3.95 2.63 8.29
CA ASN A 48 -4.93 2.26 9.31
C ASN A 48 -6.22 3.08 9.30
N LEU A 49 -6.51 3.77 8.20
CA LEU A 49 -7.74 4.54 8.02
C LEU A 49 -8.53 4.06 6.80
N GLN A 50 -9.84 4.06 6.93
CA GLN A 50 -10.79 3.65 5.90
C GLN A 50 -11.97 4.61 5.89
N LEU A 51 -12.19 5.34 4.76
CA LEU A 51 -13.28 6.29 4.63
C LEU A 51 -13.39 7.23 5.85
N ALA A 52 -14.28 6.92 6.78
CA ALA A 52 -14.68 7.79 7.89
C ALA A 52 -14.03 7.42 9.23
N GLY A 53 -13.10 6.45 9.30
CA GLY A 53 -12.55 6.04 10.59
C GLY A 53 -11.41 5.02 10.51
N ALA A 54 -11.03 4.50 11.67
CA ALA A 54 -9.98 3.50 11.75
C ALA A 54 -10.41 2.16 11.16
N THR A 55 -9.53 1.49 10.40
CA THR A 55 -9.81 0.18 9.80
C THR A 55 -10.25 -0.84 10.84
N LYS A 56 -9.62 -0.85 12.03
CA LYS A 56 -9.99 -1.76 13.12
C LYS A 56 -11.41 -1.60 13.66
N GLU A 57 -12.04 -0.43 13.43
CA GLU A 57 -13.40 -0.12 13.89
C GLU A 57 -14.44 -0.35 12.79
N ILE A 58 -14.05 -0.14 11.53
CA ILE A 58 -14.95 -0.29 10.37
C ILE A 58 -14.91 -1.73 9.85
N MET A 59 -13.74 -2.20 9.43
CA MET A 59 -13.50 -3.56 8.97
C MET A 59 -12.03 -3.92 9.21
N ASN A 60 -11.76 -4.67 10.27
CA ASN A 60 -10.41 -5.06 10.63
C ASN A 60 -9.84 -6.10 9.67
N THR A 61 -8.86 -5.72 8.89
CA THR A 61 -8.13 -6.60 7.98
C THR A 61 -6.84 -7.17 8.57
N ASP A 62 -6.41 -6.71 9.75
CA ASP A 62 -5.21 -7.24 10.43
C ASP A 62 -5.43 -8.69 10.97
N PRO A 63 -4.36 -9.48 11.13
CA PRO A 63 -2.98 -9.19 10.75
C PRO A 63 -2.75 -9.39 9.24
N LEU A 64 -2.44 -8.32 8.52
CA LEU A 64 -2.30 -8.37 7.06
C LEU A 64 -1.12 -9.21 6.60
N ASP A 65 0.01 -9.12 7.29
CA ASP A 65 1.22 -9.83 6.91
C ASP A 65 1.04 -11.36 7.01
N GLU A 66 0.36 -11.84 8.06
CA GLU A 66 0.05 -13.26 8.22
C GLU A 66 -0.94 -13.74 7.15
N LYS A 67 -1.96 -12.94 6.86
CA LYS A 67 -2.94 -13.25 5.81
C LYS A 67 -2.27 -13.35 4.45
N TRP A 68 -1.47 -12.36 4.05
CA TRP A 68 -0.76 -12.40 2.78
C TRP A 68 0.19 -13.60 2.69
N ARG A 69 0.94 -13.92 3.77
CA ARG A 69 1.77 -15.13 3.81
C ARG A 69 0.96 -16.40 3.67
N ALA A 70 -0.21 -16.49 4.32
CA ALA A 70 -1.11 -17.65 4.21
C ALA A 70 -1.63 -17.84 2.78
N PHE A 71 -1.79 -16.77 2.00
CA PHE A 71 -2.10 -16.83 0.57
C PHE A 71 -0.89 -17.17 -0.32
N GLY A 72 0.30 -17.40 0.25
CA GLY A 72 1.49 -17.81 -0.49
C GLY A 72 2.35 -16.66 -1.00
N MET A 73 2.13 -15.45 -0.52
CA MET A 73 2.92 -14.26 -0.89
C MET A 73 4.23 -14.17 -0.10
N GLU A 74 5.24 -13.58 -0.70
CA GLU A 74 6.41 -13.05 -0.01
C GLU A 74 6.08 -11.69 0.56
N VAL A 75 6.25 -11.48 1.88
CA VAL A 75 5.81 -10.23 2.53
C VAL A 75 7.00 -9.51 3.16
N THR A 76 7.16 -8.25 2.80
CA THR A 76 8.11 -7.30 3.39
C THR A 76 7.33 -6.10 3.94
N GLN A 77 7.86 -5.46 4.99
CA GLN A 77 7.30 -4.22 5.54
C GLN A 77 8.35 -3.12 5.46
N CYS A 78 7.90 -1.87 5.28
CA CYS A 78 8.75 -0.69 5.30
C CYS A 78 8.00 0.52 5.86
N ASN A 79 8.73 1.57 6.20
CA ASN A 79 8.16 2.90 6.43
C ASN A 79 7.79 3.50 5.06
N GLY A 80 6.49 3.58 4.76
CA GLY A 80 5.99 4.07 3.49
C GLY A 80 6.10 5.60 3.31
N ASN A 81 6.40 6.35 4.38
CA ASN A 81 6.69 7.78 4.30
C ASN A 81 8.20 8.08 4.15
N ASP A 82 9.06 7.06 4.20
CA ASP A 82 10.50 7.19 3.90
C ASP A 82 10.78 6.68 2.48
N MET A 83 10.94 7.59 1.53
CA MET A 83 11.16 7.24 0.13
C MET A 83 12.45 6.45 -0.08
N ALA A 84 13.49 6.70 0.70
CA ALA A 84 14.74 5.95 0.61
C ALA A 84 14.54 4.49 1.03
N GLU A 85 13.78 4.26 2.11
CA GLU A 85 13.43 2.90 2.56
C GLU A 85 12.52 2.18 1.56
N VAL A 86 11.52 2.88 0.99
CA VAL A 86 10.64 2.32 -0.06
C VAL A 86 11.45 1.88 -1.27
N VAL A 87 12.32 2.73 -1.80
CA VAL A 87 13.16 2.42 -2.96
C VAL A 87 14.08 1.23 -2.65
N ALA A 88 14.80 1.27 -1.52
CA ALA A 88 15.70 0.20 -1.12
C ALA A 88 14.95 -1.14 -0.91
N THR A 89 13.70 -1.09 -0.46
CA THR A 89 12.85 -2.27 -0.32
C THR A 89 12.48 -2.84 -1.68
N LEU A 90 12.00 -2.02 -2.63
CA LEU A 90 11.61 -2.46 -3.96
C LEU A 90 12.80 -2.97 -4.81
N GLU A 91 14.00 -2.41 -4.62
CA GLU A 91 15.21 -2.86 -5.31
C GLU A 91 15.69 -4.24 -4.85
N ARG A 92 15.46 -4.60 -3.58
CA ARG A 92 15.83 -5.90 -3.03
C ARG A 92 14.94 -7.05 -3.44
N LEU A 93 13.73 -6.77 -3.97
CA LEU A 93 12.81 -7.81 -4.40
C LEU A 93 13.35 -8.55 -5.62
N GLN A 94 13.54 -9.86 -5.47
CA GLN A 94 14.00 -10.72 -6.55
C GLN A 94 12.96 -11.79 -6.87
N PRO A 95 12.79 -12.17 -8.14
CA PRO A 95 11.92 -13.29 -8.52
C PRO A 95 12.34 -14.57 -7.79
N ASN A 96 11.42 -15.19 -7.06
CA ASN A 96 11.67 -16.41 -6.27
C ASN A 96 10.51 -17.42 -6.36
N GLY A 97 9.65 -17.26 -7.38
CA GLY A 97 8.46 -18.09 -7.57
C GLY A 97 7.25 -17.67 -6.75
N LYS A 98 7.33 -16.58 -5.96
CA LYS A 98 6.22 -16.05 -5.18
C LYS A 98 5.92 -14.59 -5.56
N PRO A 99 4.65 -14.19 -5.65
CA PRO A 99 4.30 -12.77 -5.73
C PRO A 99 4.77 -12.05 -4.46
N HIS A 100 5.11 -10.75 -4.59
CA HIS A 100 5.58 -9.94 -3.48
C HIS A 100 4.50 -9.00 -2.97
N VAL A 101 4.43 -8.83 -1.66
CA VAL A 101 3.65 -7.79 -1.00
C VAL A 101 4.58 -6.92 -0.17
N VAL A 102 4.56 -5.64 -0.40
CA VAL A 102 5.22 -4.63 0.44
C VAL A 102 4.15 -3.92 1.25
N ILE A 103 4.11 -4.15 2.55
CA ILE A 103 3.25 -3.40 3.46
C ILE A 103 3.99 -2.11 3.81
N ALA A 104 3.61 -1.03 3.17
CA ALA A 104 4.12 0.30 3.42
C ALA A 104 3.32 0.93 4.57
N ASN A 105 3.92 0.98 5.75
CA ASN A 105 3.30 1.63 6.89
C ASN A 105 3.39 3.15 6.70
N THR A 106 2.26 3.81 6.50
CA THR A 106 2.16 5.23 6.18
C THR A 106 1.34 5.98 7.23
N THR A 107 1.45 7.28 7.18
CA THR A 107 0.51 8.18 7.86
C THR A 107 -0.27 8.94 6.80
N LYS A 108 -1.60 8.79 6.80
CA LYS A 108 -2.47 9.52 5.88
C LYS A 108 -2.22 11.04 6.01
N GLY A 109 -1.94 11.71 4.86
CA GLY A 109 -1.70 13.14 4.83
C GLY A 109 -0.39 13.58 5.49
N ALA A 110 0.62 12.70 5.55
CA ALA A 110 1.96 13.06 6.04
C ALA A 110 2.50 14.29 5.32
N GLY A 111 3.23 15.15 6.03
CA GLY A 111 3.76 16.41 5.53
C GLY A 111 2.81 17.61 5.71
N ILE A 112 1.53 17.40 6.04
CA ILE A 112 0.57 18.49 6.26
C ILE A 112 -0.11 18.33 7.63
N SER A 113 0.27 19.15 8.58
CA SER A 113 -0.09 19.01 10.00
C SER A 113 -1.59 18.96 10.28
N PHE A 114 -2.37 19.76 9.58
CA PHE A 114 -3.83 19.83 9.75
C PHE A 114 -4.60 18.74 9.01
N ILE A 115 -3.94 17.94 8.15
CA ILE A 115 -4.50 16.78 7.43
C ILE A 115 -4.07 15.47 8.09
N GLN A 116 -2.86 15.41 8.62
CA GLN A 116 -2.20 14.21 9.06
C GLN A 116 -3.03 13.39 10.06
N GLY A 117 -3.25 12.10 9.72
CA GLY A 117 -3.97 11.15 10.55
C GLY A 117 -5.48 11.38 10.65
N ARG A 118 -6.05 12.24 9.82
CA ARG A 118 -7.45 12.62 9.90
C ARG A 118 -8.30 11.99 8.79
N PRO A 119 -9.26 11.12 9.13
CA PRO A 119 -10.09 10.42 8.15
C PRO A 119 -10.99 11.34 7.32
N GLU A 120 -11.43 12.49 7.88
CA GLU A 120 -12.29 13.46 7.19
C GLU A 120 -11.66 14.04 5.92
N TRP A 121 -10.34 13.94 5.77
CA TRP A 121 -9.61 14.36 4.57
C TRP A 121 -9.61 13.31 3.45
N HIS A 122 -10.33 12.21 3.60
CA HIS A 122 -10.42 11.20 2.55
C HIS A 122 -11.09 11.74 1.27
N HIS A 123 -12.09 12.62 1.42
CA HIS A 123 -12.81 13.24 0.30
C HIS A 123 -12.68 14.76 0.26
N ARG A 124 -11.98 15.34 1.23
CA ARG A 124 -11.81 16.79 1.33
C ARG A 124 -10.50 17.21 0.67
N VAL A 125 -10.51 18.40 0.05
CA VAL A 125 -9.31 19.07 -0.44
C VAL A 125 -9.14 20.41 0.28
N PRO A 126 -7.90 20.90 0.50
CA PRO A 126 -7.64 22.22 1.06
C PRO A 126 -8.31 23.33 0.25
N LYS A 127 -8.82 24.40 0.93
CA LYS A 127 -9.48 25.54 0.30
C LYS A 127 -9.02 26.84 0.95
N GLY A 128 -9.00 27.93 0.14
CA GLY A 128 -8.64 29.25 0.64
C GLY A 128 -7.25 29.26 1.30
N GLU A 129 -7.15 29.75 2.51
CA GLU A 129 -5.91 29.84 3.29
C GLU A 129 -5.27 28.48 3.59
N GLU A 130 -6.07 27.41 3.63
CA GLU A 130 -5.54 26.04 3.83
C GLU A 130 -4.56 25.62 2.71
N ILE A 131 -4.75 26.16 1.49
CA ILE A 131 -3.85 25.84 0.36
C ILE A 131 -2.47 26.46 0.62
N GLU A 132 -2.43 27.72 1.06
CA GLU A 132 -1.19 28.42 1.34
C GLU A 132 -0.43 27.76 2.50
N LEU A 133 -1.14 27.37 3.56
CA LEU A 133 -0.57 26.65 4.70
C LEU A 133 0.00 25.30 4.27
N ALA A 134 -0.73 24.51 3.47
CA ALA A 134 -0.26 23.23 2.98
C ALA A 134 1.01 23.38 2.11
N LEU A 135 1.02 24.37 1.23
CA LEU A 135 2.20 24.66 0.39
C LEU A 135 3.40 25.15 1.20
N GLU A 136 3.17 25.86 2.30
CA GLU A 136 4.24 26.30 3.21
C GLU A 136 4.88 25.12 3.92
N GLU A 137 4.06 24.21 4.49
CA GLU A 137 4.56 23.01 5.21
C GLU A 137 5.31 22.05 4.30
N LEU A 138 4.97 22.00 2.99
CA LEU A 138 5.63 21.12 2.02
C LEU A 138 6.89 21.72 1.37
N LYS A 139 7.28 22.96 1.71
CA LYS A 139 8.50 23.57 1.16
C LYS A 139 9.79 23.07 1.81
N ASP A 140 9.71 22.58 3.02
CA ASP A 140 10.85 22.21 3.85
C ASP A 140 11.14 20.69 3.82
N GLU A 141 10.46 19.92 2.95
CA GLU A 141 10.75 18.53 2.62
C GLU A 141 11.48 18.44 1.24
#